data_10bc639917877d7afada5b50ec85f5e7
#
_entry.id   10bc639917877d7afada5b50ec85f5e7
#
_cell.length_a   1.000
_cell.length_b   1.000
_cell.length_c   1.000
_cell.angle_alpha   90.00
_cell.angle_beta   90.00
_cell.angle_gamma   90.00
#
_symmetry.space_group_name_H-M   'P 1'
#
loop_
_entity.id
_entity.type
_entity.pdbx_description
1 polymer ?
#
loop_
_entity_poly.entity_id
_entity_poly.type
_entity_poly.pdbx_seq_one_letter_code
_entity_poly.pdbx_strand_id
1 'polypeptide(L)'
;ALFIAVSWAVEYRPGERETTICCPEGEIVPLPDTLTILSWNIGYAGLGDNMDFFYDGGRRVRDSRERTARNLKEIVETISRVSPDIALLQEVDLDSRRSYRIREVDTLRAAFPGYTLAFAYNYKVCWVPVPLRAPLGRVQAGVVTLSRYAPVSTVRYGYPSAFGFPVRLFNLKRCLLEAGDTVWIGNTHNTAYDTGGMRSDEMRFLGELLRAASLRGVRSVTGGDWNQYPPGYEPSEEELSNRFFVPQAVDSSLIGPGFRFAYDPARPTLRYLDRPYVPSRAGMERPTTTLTDFFLLSGGIRVLSVETLPLGFRSSDHDPVLLRITWEREADARR
;
A
#
# COMPACT_ATOMS: atom_id res chain seq x y z
N ALA A 1 -14.12 22.70 -20.95
CA ALA A 1 -15.47 22.10 -20.84
C ALA A 1 -15.48 20.65 -21.38
N LEU A 2 -15.16 20.41 -22.67
CA LEU A 2 -15.22 19.07 -23.29
C LEU A 2 -14.37 18.02 -22.55
N PHE A 3 -13.13 18.34 -22.19
CA PHE A 3 -12.23 17.43 -21.47
C PHE A 3 -12.84 16.98 -20.13
N ILE A 4 -13.40 17.88 -19.36
CA ILE A 4 -14.08 17.57 -18.08
C ILE A 4 -15.30 16.68 -18.31
N ALA A 5 -16.11 16.98 -19.33
CA ALA A 5 -17.29 16.18 -19.67
C ALA A 5 -16.93 14.76 -20.07
N VAL A 6 -15.91 14.60 -20.92
CA VAL A 6 -15.39 13.27 -21.30
C VAL A 6 -14.83 12.52 -20.07
N SER A 7 -14.02 13.19 -19.23
CA SER A 7 -13.48 12.59 -18.02
C SER A 7 -14.57 12.13 -17.05
N TRP A 8 -15.65 12.90 -16.92
CA TRP A 8 -16.82 12.54 -16.11
C TRP A 8 -17.58 11.35 -16.69
N ALA A 9 -17.75 11.30 -18.02
CA ALA A 9 -18.45 10.19 -18.70
C ALA A 9 -17.73 8.85 -18.60
N VAL A 10 -16.38 8.87 -18.54
CA VAL A 10 -15.54 7.67 -18.43
C VAL A 10 -14.96 7.47 -17.02
N GLU A 11 -15.47 8.22 -16.03
CA GLU A 11 -15.03 8.09 -14.65
C GLU A 11 -15.21 6.65 -14.13
N TYR A 12 -14.17 6.07 -13.56
CA TYR A 12 -14.28 4.80 -12.84
C TYR A 12 -15.06 5.02 -11.54
N ARG A 13 -16.20 4.36 -11.43
CA ARG A 13 -17.12 4.42 -10.29
C ARG A 13 -17.31 3.03 -9.70
N PRO A 14 -16.35 2.57 -8.88
CA PRO A 14 -16.47 1.28 -8.24
C PRO A 14 -17.61 1.24 -7.24
N GLY A 15 -18.18 0.05 -7.03
CA GLY A 15 -19.09 -0.21 -5.93
C GLY A 15 -18.38 -0.12 -4.57
N GLU A 16 -19.18 0.04 -3.52
CA GLU A 16 -18.68 0.03 -2.13
C GLU A 16 -18.02 -1.30 -1.78
N ARG A 17 -18.55 -2.39 -2.33
CA ARG A 17 -18.05 -3.74 -2.15
C ARG A 17 -18.07 -4.49 -3.48
N GLU A 18 -16.93 -5.01 -3.90
CA GLU A 18 -16.78 -5.76 -5.15
C GLU A 18 -15.96 -7.02 -4.90
N THR A 19 -16.41 -8.17 -5.43
CA THR A 19 -15.55 -9.35 -5.50
C THR A 19 -14.43 -9.06 -6.50
N THR A 20 -13.19 -9.27 -6.10
CA THR A 20 -12.05 -9.03 -6.99
C THR A 20 -11.76 -10.24 -7.85
N ILE A 21 -11.05 -10.00 -8.96
CA ILE A 21 -10.53 -11.08 -9.79
C ILE A 21 -9.43 -11.76 -8.97
N CYS A 22 -9.72 -12.92 -8.45
CA CYS A 22 -8.74 -13.82 -7.88
C CYS A 22 -8.49 -14.96 -8.87
N CYS A 23 -7.26 -15.34 -9.04
CA CYS A 23 -6.85 -16.57 -9.74
C CYS A 23 -6.31 -17.51 -8.66
N PRO A 24 -6.24 -18.73 -8.94
CA PRO A 24 -7.08 -19.78 -9.46
C PRO A 24 -7.73 -20.62 -8.35
N GLU A 25 -8.46 -21.63 -8.73
CA GLU A 25 -8.89 -22.76 -7.92
C GLU A 25 -7.66 -23.46 -7.28
N GLY A 26 -7.20 -22.95 -6.15
CA GLY A 26 -6.18 -23.58 -5.31
C GLY A 26 -6.87 -24.41 -4.24
N GLU A 27 -6.20 -25.45 -3.79
CA GLU A 27 -6.67 -26.22 -2.64
C GLU A 27 -6.65 -25.31 -1.38
N ILE A 28 -7.76 -25.26 -0.65
CA ILE A 28 -7.83 -24.53 0.62
C ILE A 28 -7.05 -25.36 1.65
N VAL A 29 -5.86 -24.87 1.99
CA VAL A 29 -5.03 -25.48 3.02
C VAL A 29 -5.04 -24.65 4.29
N PRO A 30 -4.99 -25.27 5.48
CA PRO A 30 -4.88 -24.52 6.74
C PRO A 30 -3.65 -23.62 6.76
N LEU A 31 -3.80 -22.43 7.36
CA LEU A 31 -2.66 -21.55 7.61
C LEU A 31 -1.68 -22.22 8.60
N PRO A 32 -0.37 -21.98 8.44
CA PRO A 32 0.64 -22.54 9.34
C PRO A 32 0.57 -21.86 10.72
N ASP A 33 1.22 -22.49 11.72
CA ASP A 33 1.32 -21.93 13.08
C ASP A 33 2.06 -20.58 13.10
N THR A 34 2.96 -20.35 12.16
CA THR A 34 3.69 -19.10 11.98
C THR A 34 3.48 -18.58 10.57
N LEU A 35 3.13 -17.31 10.44
CA LEU A 35 2.87 -16.66 9.17
C LEU A 35 3.83 -15.47 8.98
N THR A 36 4.42 -15.37 7.81
CA THR A 36 5.26 -14.24 7.38
C THR A 36 4.52 -13.38 6.37
N ILE A 37 4.40 -12.07 6.65
CA ILE A 37 3.68 -11.13 5.81
C ILE A 37 4.60 -9.97 5.47
N LEU A 38 4.81 -9.73 4.18
CA LEU A 38 5.52 -8.57 3.65
C LEU A 38 4.51 -7.50 3.25
N SER A 39 4.70 -6.25 3.68
CA SER A 39 4.00 -5.08 3.12
C SER A 39 4.99 -4.18 2.41
N TRP A 40 4.67 -3.76 1.17
CA TRP A 40 5.53 -2.89 0.39
C TRP A 40 4.76 -2.04 -0.63
N ASN A 41 4.82 -0.73 -0.47
CA ASN A 41 4.47 0.17 -1.56
C ASN A 41 5.63 0.15 -2.58
N ILE A 42 5.37 -0.37 -3.79
CA ILE A 42 6.42 -0.54 -4.81
C ILE A 42 6.59 0.68 -5.72
N GLY A 43 5.87 1.78 -5.47
CA GLY A 43 6.00 3.03 -6.22
C GLY A 43 5.92 2.82 -7.74
N TYR A 44 5.01 1.97 -8.23
CA TYR A 44 4.90 1.56 -9.63
C TYR A 44 6.28 1.30 -10.31
N ALA A 45 7.22 0.77 -9.56
CA ALA A 45 8.63 0.57 -9.94
C ALA A 45 9.30 1.83 -10.54
N GLY A 46 8.68 2.99 -10.42
CA GLY A 46 9.10 4.25 -11.02
C GLY A 46 9.74 5.23 -10.05
N LEU A 47 9.74 4.96 -8.74
CA LEU A 47 10.18 5.89 -7.68
C LEU A 47 11.44 5.42 -6.95
N GLY A 48 12.38 4.78 -7.67
CA GLY A 48 13.65 4.35 -7.09
C GLY A 48 14.54 5.50 -6.61
N ASP A 49 15.67 5.17 -6.01
CA ASP A 49 16.60 6.08 -5.30
C ASP A 49 17.11 7.28 -6.10
N ASN A 50 17.07 7.20 -7.43
CA ASN A 50 17.46 8.25 -8.35
C ASN A 50 16.34 9.27 -8.66
N MET A 51 15.09 8.99 -8.24
CA MET A 51 13.93 9.81 -8.58
C MET A 51 13.63 10.88 -7.54
N ASP A 52 13.12 11.98 -8.03
CA ASP A 52 12.28 12.96 -7.36
C ASP A 52 10.90 12.96 -8.03
N PHE A 53 9.88 13.55 -7.41
CA PHE A 53 8.54 13.57 -7.99
C PHE A 53 7.93 14.99 -7.95
N PHE A 54 7.39 15.41 -9.07
CA PHE A 54 6.91 16.80 -9.24
C PHE A 54 5.81 17.20 -8.26
N TYR A 55 5.02 16.25 -7.77
CA TYR A 55 3.91 16.50 -6.85
C TYR A 55 4.41 16.75 -5.42
N ASP A 56 5.58 16.22 -5.09
CA ASP A 56 6.22 16.31 -3.77
C ASP A 56 7.37 17.32 -3.74
N GLY A 57 7.36 18.28 -4.67
CA GLY A 57 8.37 19.35 -4.74
C GLY A 57 9.57 19.04 -5.63
N GLY A 58 9.65 17.86 -6.18
CA GLY A 58 10.64 17.48 -7.18
C GLY A 58 10.31 18.03 -8.57
N ARG A 59 10.98 17.51 -9.60
CA ARG A 59 10.86 18.00 -10.98
C ARG A 59 10.44 16.95 -11.98
N ARG A 60 10.68 15.67 -11.67
CA ARG A 60 10.43 14.55 -12.58
C ARG A 60 8.99 14.09 -12.50
N VAL A 61 8.52 13.54 -13.60
CA VAL A 61 7.18 12.93 -13.70
C VAL A 61 7.28 11.42 -13.73
N ARG A 62 8.37 10.90 -14.27
CA ARG A 62 8.66 9.46 -14.40
C ARG A 62 10.14 9.24 -14.59
N ASP A 63 10.59 8.05 -14.28
CA ASP A 63 11.96 7.59 -14.55
C ASP A 63 12.12 7.18 -16.02
N SER A 64 13.29 6.66 -16.41
CA SER A 64 13.47 6.01 -17.70
C SER A 64 12.81 4.62 -17.72
N ARG A 65 12.46 4.14 -18.92
CA ARG A 65 11.86 2.82 -19.09
C ARG A 65 12.78 1.70 -18.58
N GLU A 66 14.07 1.84 -18.87
CA GLU A 66 15.11 0.88 -18.48
C GLU A 66 15.26 0.80 -16.95
N ARG A 67 15.18 1.96 -16.28
CA ARG A 67 15.25 2.00 -14.82
C ARG A 67 13.98 1.43 -14.19
N THR A 68 12.80 1.77 -14.69
CA THR A 68 11.53 1.19 -14.23
C THR A 68 11.54 -0.33 -14.38
N ALA A 69 11.99 -0.86 -15.51
CA ALA A 69 12.10 -2.31 -15.70
C ALA A 69 13.11 -2.95 -14.75
N ARG A 70 14.24 -2.30 -14.48
CA ARG A 70 15.24 -2.76 -13.50
C ARG A 70 14.68 -2.76 -12.10
N ASN A 71 14.01 -1.69 -11.68
CA ASN A 71 13.39 -1.60 -10.37
C ASN A 71 12.37 -2.73 -10.17
N LEU A 72 11.51 -2.99 -11.16
CA LEU A 72 10.55 -4.09 -11.10
C LEU A 72 11.24 -5.44 -10.93
N LYS A 73 12.33 -5.68 -11.65
CA LYS A 73 13.14 -6.90 -11.49
C LYS A 73 13.69 -7.02 -10.06
N GLU A 74 14.26 -5.94 -9.51
CA GLU A 74 14.78 -5.93 -8.13
C GLU A 74 13.68 -6.13 -7.08
N ILE A 75 12.47 -5.61 -7.33
CA ILE A 75 11.29 -5.85 -6.48
C ILE A 75 10.94 -7.34 -6.49
N VAL A 76 10.84 -7.97 -7.66
CA VAL A 76 10.56 -9.40 -7.80
C VAL A 76 11.65 -10.24 -7.12
N GLU A 77 12.92 -9.92 -7.33
CA GLU A 77 14.05 -10.61 -6.71
C GLU A 77 14.04 -10.48 -5.18
N THR A 78 13.63 -9.32 -4.66
CA THR A 78 13.51 -9.10 -3.22
C THR A 78 12.38 -9.93 -2.62
N ILE A 79 11.19 -9.93 -3.22
CA ILE A 79 10.07 -10.76 -2.77
C ILE A 79 10.45 -12.25 -2.84
N SER A 80 11.14 -12.68 -3.90
CA SER A 80 11.60 -14.07 -4.06
C SER A 80 12.59 -14.48 -2.96
N ARG A 81 13.53 -13.59 -2.60
CA ARG A 81 14.55 -13.84 -1.57
C ARG A 81 13.93 -13.87 -0.17
N VAL A 82 13.02 -12.95 0.15
CA VAL A 82 12.27 -12.91 1.42
C VAL A 82 11.34 -14.10 1.51
N SER A 83 10.75 -14.50 0.38
CA SER A 83 9.85 -15.65 0.26
C SER A 83 8.71 -15.64 1.29
N PRO A 84 7.97 -14.51 1.46
CA PRO A 84 6.94 -14.41 2.46
C PRO A 84 5.77 -15.35 2.15
N ASP A 85 4.99 -15.71 3.16
CA ASP A 85 3.74 -16.46 2.96
C ASP A 85 2.71 -15.59 2.25
N ILE A 86 2.67 -14.30 2.59
CA ILE A 86 1.78 -13.30 1.99
C ILE A 86 2.57 -12.03 1.69
N ALA A 87 2.38 -11.44 0.51
CA ALA A 87 2.88 -10.11 0.19
C ALA A 87 1.72 -9.16 -0.13
N LEU A 88 1.69 -8.03 0.57
CA LEU A 88 0.75 -6.92 0.40
C LEU A 88 1.47 -5.80 -0.34
N LEU A 89 1.14 -5.61 -1.61
CA LEU A 89 1.82 -4.64 -2.46
C LEU A 89 0.87 -3.48 -2.80
N GLN A 90 1.37 -2.27 -2.70
CA GLN A 90 0.64 -1.06 -3.05
C GLN A 90 1.29 -0.39 -4.28
N GLU A 91 0.57 0.46 -4.95
CA GLU A 91 0.99 1.15 -6.19
C GLU A 91 1.45 0.22 -7.30
N VAL A 92 0.74 -0.86 -7.55
CA VAL A 92 1.06 -1.81 -8.62
C VAL A 92 0.34 -1.43 -9.90
N ASP A 93 1.09 -1.10 -10.95
CA ASP A 93 0.53 -0.72 -12.25
C ASP A 93 0.09 -1.95 -13.07
N LEU A 94 -1.13 -1.86 -13.62
CA LEU A 94 -1.62 -2.83 -14.59
C LEU A 94 -1.39 -2.34 -16.04
N ASP A 95 -1.72 -1.07 -16.31
CA ASP A 95 -1.50 -0.43 -17.62
C ASP A 95 -1.45 1.10 -17.45
N SER A 96 -0.27 1.62 -17.11
CA SER A 96 -0.09 3.04 -16.84
C SER A 96 0.99 3.67 -17.72
N ARG A 97 0.76 4.91 -18.14
CA ARG A 97 1.75 5.66 -18.92
C ARG A 97 2.98 6.01 -18.07
N ARG A 98 2.79 6.22 -16.76
CA ARG A 98 3.87 6.56 -15.82
C ARG A 98 4.95 5.48 -15.72
N SER A 99 4.56 4.20 -15.86
CA SER A 99 5.44 3.02 -15.88
C SER A 99 5.65 2.45 -17.30
N TYR A 100 5.49 3.26 -18.35
CA TYR A 100 5.69 2.85 -19.74
C TYR A 100 4.82 1.67 -20.19
N ARG A 101 3.65 1.48 -19.57
CA ARG A 101 2.74 0.36 -19.79
C ARG A 101 3.38 -1.01 -19.49
N ILE A 102 4.39 -1.02 -18.63
CA ILE A 102 4.91 -2.26 -18.05
C ILE A 102 3.77 -2.85 -17.21
N ARG A 103 3.42 -4.10 -17.51
CA ARG A 103 2.32 -4.80 -16.85
C ARG A 103 2.85 -5.48 -15.59
N GLU A 104 2.98 -4.72 -14.51
CA GLU A 104 3.57 -5.17 -13.26
C GLU A 104 2.78 -6.32 -12.65
N VAL A 105 1.43 -6.24 -12.67
CA VAL A 105 0.55 -7.31 -12.17
C VAL A 105 0.82 -8.63 -12.91
N ASP A 106 0.99 -8.58 -14.25
CA ASP A 106 1.26 -9.79 -15.05
C ASP A 106 2.68 -10.31 -14.78
N THR A 107 3.64 -9.42 -14.58
CA THR A 107 5.02 -9.77 -14.22
C THR A 107 5.07 -10.47 -12.86
N LEU A 108 4.36 -9.95 -11.85
CA LEU A 108 4.24 -10.59 -10.54
C LEU A 108 3.57 -11.96 -10.64
N ARG A 109 2.48 -12.06 -11.40
CA ARG A 109 1.80 -13.36 -11.62
C ARG A 109 2.73 -14.40 -12.25
N ALA A 110 3.48 -14.01 -13.25
CA ALA A 110 4.44 -14.89 -13.93
C ALA A 110 5.63 -15.28 -13.04
N ALA A 111 6.10 -14.36 -12.19
CA ALA A 111 7.22 -14.59 -11.29
C ALA A 111 6.86 -15.50 -10.09
N PHE A 112 5.58 -15.50 -9.68
CA PHE A 112 5.12 -16.24 -8.50
C PHE A 112 3.96 -17.20 -8.84
N PRO A 113 4.21 -18.22 -9.70
CA PRO A 113 3.15 -19.14 -10.15
C PRO A 113 2.59 -20.02 -9.00
N GLY A 114 3.33 -20.17 -7.89
CA GLY A 114 2.87 -20.87 -6.69
C GLY A 114 2.07 -19.99 -5.71
N TYR A 115 1.79 -18.72 -6.06
CA TYR A 115 0.99 -17.82 -5.26
C TYR A 115 -0.34 -17.53 -5.94
N THR A 116 -1.39 -17.43 -5.16
CA THR A 116 -2.64 -16.80 -5.58
C THR A 116 -2.41 -15.28 -5.65
N LEU A 117 -2.87 -14.64 -6.72
CA LEU A 117 -2.78 -13.19 -6.88
C LEU A 117 -4.18 -12.58 -6.91
N ALA A 118 -4.49 -11.75 -5.92
CA ALA A 118 -5.67 -10.88 -5.92
C ALA A 118 -5.25 -9.44 -6.27
N PHE A 119 -6.05 -8.78 -7.11
CA PHE A 119 -5.82 -7.39 -7.52
C PHE A 119 -7.10 -6.56 -7.36
N ALA A 120 -6.97 -5.37 -6.79
CA ALA A 120 -8.05 -4.40 -6.71
C ALA A 120 -7.61 -3.03 -7.24
N TYR A 121 -8.39 -2.47 -8.17
CA TYR A 121 -8.15 -1.11 -8.63
C TYR A 121 -8.37 -0.11 -7.50
N ASN A 122 -7.37 0.76 -7.28
CA ASN A 122 -7.52 1.97 -6.49
C ASN A 122 -7.23 3.25 -7.30
N TYR A 123 -6.65 3.13 -8.51
CA TYR A 123 -6.43 4.23 -9.42
C TYR A 123 -6.70 3.79 -10.87
N LYS A 124 -7.82 4.25 -11.41
CA LYS A 124 -8.22 3.92 -12.80
C LYS A 124 -8.75 5.19 -13.47
N VAL A 125 -7.90 5.85 -14.24
CA VAL A 125 -8.17 7.13 -14.90
C VAL A 125 -7.67 7.08 -16.34
N CYS A 126 -8.51 7.55 -17.26
CA CYS A 126 -8.15 7.59 -18.68
C CYS A 126 -7.02 8.57 -18.98
N TRP A 127 -6.99 9.71 -18.28
CA TRP A 127 -5.98 10.74 -18.52
C TRP A 127 -5.84 11.69 -17.33
N VAL A 128 -4.66 11.75 -16.73
CA VAL A 128 -4.27 12.73 -15.72
C VAL A 128 -3.52 13.85 -16.45
N PRO A 129 -4.07 15.10 -16.49
CA PRO A 129 -3.55 16.18 -17.34
C PRO A 129 -2.32 16.89 -16.78
N VAL A 130 -1.86 16.53 -15.61
CA VAL A 130 -0.77 17.22 -14.91
C VAL A 130 0.51 16.37 -14.86
N PRO A 131 1.69 17.05 -14.87
CA PRO A 131 1.91 18.46 -15.21
C PRO A 131 1.65 18.69 -16.69
N LEU A 132 1.20 19.89 -17.08
CA LEU A 132 0.73 20.17 -18.45
C LEU A 132 1.76 19.86 -19.55
N ARG A 133 3.07 20.05 -19.27
CA ARG A 133 4.15 19.79 -20.24
C ARG A 133 4.49 18.31 -20.40
N ALA A 134 4.23 17.50 -19.38
CA ALA A 134 4.55 16.07 -19.37
C ALA A 134 3.50 15.29 -18.57
N PRO A 135 2.24 15.21 -19.03
CA PRO A 135 1.16 14.65 -18.25
C PRO A 135 1.41 13.20 -17.86
N LEU A 136 0.99 12.81 -16.65
CA LEU A 136 1.00 11.42 -16.19
C LEU A 136 0.22 10.53 -17.19
N GLY A 137 -0.87 11.08 -17.75
CA GLY A 137 -1.67 10.40 -18.76
C GLY A 137 -2.54 9.29 -18.14
N ARG A 138 -2.74 8.19 -18.87
CA ARG A 138 -3.50 7.04 -18.41
C ARG A 138 -2.83 6.40 -17.21
N VAL A 139 -3.63 6.12 -16.18
CA VAL A 139 -3.21 5.35 -15.01
C VAL A 139 -4.22 4.23 -14.76
N GLN A 140 -3.74 3.01 -14.64
CA GLN A 140 -4.48 1.85 -14.18
C GLN A 140 -3.60 1.10 -13.19
N ALA A 141 -3.84 1.33 -11.91
CA ALA A 141 -3.07 0.82 -10.81
C ALA A 141 -3.97 0.35 -9.67
N GLY A 142 -3.39 -0.41 -8.77
CA GLY A 142 -4.12 -0.91 -7.62
C GLY A 142 -3.22 -1.46 -6.53
N VAL A 143 -3.85 -2.22 -5.68
CA VAL A 143 -3.19 -3.02 -4.66
C VAL A 143 -3.21 -4.50 -5.07
N VAL A 144 -2.13 -5.22 -4.76
CA VAL A 144 -1.98 -6.65 -5.03
C VAL A 144 -1.72 -7.38 -3.74
N THR A 145 -2.44 -8.48 -3.53
CA THR A 145 -2.12 -9.46 -2.49
C THR A 145 -1.66 -10.74 -3.17
N LEU A 146 -0.42 -11.13 -2.90
CA LEU A 146 0.12 -12.45 -3.25
C LEU A 146 0.03 -13.33 -2.01
N SER A 147 -0.47 -14.56 -2.15
CA SER A 147 -0.59 -15.51 -1.04
C SER A 147 -0.25 -16.92 -1.48
N ARG A 148 0.54 -17.63 -0.69
CA ARG A 148 0.76 -19.08 -0.85
C ARG A 148 -0.48 -19.91 -0.57
N TYR A 149 -1.44 -19.32 0.17
CA TYR A 149 -2.68 -19.96 0.57
C TYR A 149 -3.82 -19.38 -0.24
N ALA A 150 -4.62 -20.24 -0.85
CA ALA A 150 -5.79 -19.81 -1.61
C ALA A 150 -6.82 -19.19 -0.66
N PRO A 151 -7.22 -17.92 -0.85
CA PRO A 151 -8.28 -17.32 -0.05
C PRO A 151 -9.64 -17.90 -0.49
N VAL A 152 -10.54 -18.06 0.48
CA VAL A 152 -11.94 -18.46 0.19
C VAL A 152 -12.66 -17.35 -0.57
N SER A 153 -12.35 -16.11 -0.27
CA SER A 153 -12.90 -14.95 -0.96
C SER A 153 -11.87 -13.83 -1.06
N THR A 154 -12.06 -12.96 -2.04
CA THR A 154 -11.32 -11.71 -2.14
C THR A 154 -12.29 -10.58 -2.46
N VAL A 155 -12.27 -9.55 -1.62
CA VAL A 155 -13.23 -8.46 -1.68
C VAL A 155 -12.50 -7.12 -1.66
N ARG A 156 -12.88 -6.26 -2.59
CA ARG A 156 -12.53 -4.85 -2.57
C ARG A 156 -13.60 -4.09 -1.80
N TYR A 157 -13.20 -3.35 -0.78
CA TYR A 157 -14.05 -2.38 -0.09
C TYR A 157 -13.62 -0.98 -0.47
N GLY A 158 -14.52 -0.18 -1.07
CA GLY A 158 -14.28 1.24 -1.33
C GLY A 158 -14.32 2.03 -0.03
N TYR A 159 -13.33 2.89 0.20
CA TYR A 159 -13.41 3.83 1.31
C TYR A 159 -14.48 4.89 1.06
N PRO A 160 -15.18 5.37 2.11
CA PRO A 160 -16.38 6.20 1.96
C PRO A 160 -16.09 7.60 1.43
N SER A 161 -14.91 8.15 1.73
CA SER A 161 -14.54 9.50 1.37
C SER A 161 -13.79 9.58 0.05
N ALA A 162 -14.05 10.61 -0.73
CA ALA A 162 -13.41 10.89 -2.00
C ALA A 162 -13.18 12.40 -2.18
N PHE A 163 -12.22 12.75 -3.02
CA PHE A 163 -11.99 14.14 -3.41
C PHE A 163 -13.22 14.75 -4.08
N GLY A 164 -13.45 16.05 -3.88
CA GLY A 164 -14.51 16.79 -4.53
C GLY A 164 -14.32 16.90 -6.05
N PHE A 165 -15.42 17.18 -6.78
CA PHE A 165 -15.38 17.51 -8.21
C PHE A 165 -14.63 18.85 -8.44
N PRO A 166 -13.81 19.02 -9.49
CA PRO A 166 -13.45 18.00 -10.51
C PRO A 166 -12.24 17.12 -10.16
N VAL A 167 -11.59 17.33 -9.02
CA VAL A 167 -10.35 16.63 -8.63
C VAL A 167 -10.54 15.12 -8.59
N ARG A 168 -11.69 14.65 -8.12
CA ARG A 168 -12.04 13.23 -8.05
C ARG A 168 -11.95 12.50 -9.40
N LEU A 169 -12.10 13.21 -10.54
CA LEU A 169 -12.05 12.61 -11.87
C LEU A 169 -10.65 12.12 -12.24
N PHE A 170 -9.64 12.64 -11.56
CA PHE A 170 -8.23 12.40 -11.86
C PHE A 170 -7.47 11.77 -10.70
N ASN A 171 -8.18 11.42 -9.63
CA ASN A 171 -7.56 10.95 -8.39
C ASN A 171 -7.95 9.51 -8.05
N LEU A 172 -7.28 8.95 -7.05
CA LEU A 172 -7.48 7.60 -6.57
C LEU A 172 -8.90 7.39 -6.03
N LYS A 173 -9.43 6.19 -6.26
CA LYS A 173 -10.62 5.63 -5.61
C LYS A 173 -10.16 4.61 -4.59
N ARG A 174 -9.73 5.08 -3.45
CA ARG A 174 -9.05 4.27 -2.44
C ARG A 174 -9.90 3.10 -1.98
N CYS A 175 -9.22 2.03 -1.63
CA CYS A 175 -9.88 0.81 -1.19
C CYS A 175 -8.98 -0.01 -0.27
N LEU A 176 -9.64 -0.90 0.47
CA LEU A 176 -9.05 -2.03 1.15
C LEU A 176 -9.28 -3.28 0.30
N LEU A 177 -8.26 -4.07 0.06
CA LEU A 177 -8.37 -5.40 -0.51
C LEU A 177 -8.30 -6.43 0.62
N GLU A 178 -9.37 -7.16 0.83
CA GLU A 178 -9.46 -8.25 1.79
C GLU A 178 -9.29 -9.59 1.08
N ALA A 179 -8.55 -10.48 1.71
CA ALA A 179 -8.42 -11.87 1.29
C ALA A 179 -8.46 -12.77 2.52
N GLY A 180 -9.32 -13.78 2.52
CA GLY A 180 -9.38 -14.74 3.62
C GLY A 180 -10.77 -15.29 3.88
N ASP A 181 -10.90 -15.98 5.03
CA ASP A 181 -12.14 -16.52 5.57
C ASP A 181 -12.06 -16.54 7.11
N THR A 182 -11.33 -17.52 7.69
CA THR A 182 -11.12 -17.63 9.15
C THR A 182 -10.07 -16.67 9.67
N VAL A 183 -9.19 -16.19 8.79
CA VAL A 183 -8.27 -15.09 9.02
C VAL A 183 -8.45 -14.07 7.91
N TRP A 184 -8.62 -12.83 8.29
CA TRP A 184 -8.86 -11.71 7.41
C TRP A 184 -7.55 -10.97 7.14
N ILE A 185 -7.08 -10.99 5.93
CA ILE A 185 -5.86 -10.31 5.51
C ILE A 185 -6.23 -9.07 4.71
N GLY A 186 -5.94 -7.89 5.25
CA GLY A 186 -6.21 -6.60 4.62
C GLY A 186 -4.97 -5.99 4.00
N ASN A 187 -5.09 -5.49 2.77
CA ASN A 187 -4.08 -4.69 2.08
C ASN A 187 -4.65 -3.29 1.84
N THR A 188 -4.09 -2.28 2.50
CA THR A 188 -4.55 -0.90 2.41
C THR A 188 -3.51 0.03 1.81
N HIS A 189 -4.00 1.09 1.15
CA HIS A 189 -3.21 2.26 0.76
C HIS A 189 -4.07 3.50 0.98
N ASN A 190 -3.86 4.16 2.12
CA ASN A 190 -4.70 5.26 2.60
C ASN A 190 -4.38 6.60 1.91
N THR A 191 -5.18 7.61 2.18
CA THR A 191 -5.05 8.93 1.59
C THR A 191 -3.77 9.64 2.03
N ALA A 192 -2.91 10.02 1.07
CA ALA A 192 -1.70 10.80 1.33
C ALA A 192 -2.01 12.27 1.63
N TYR A 193 -2.67 12.97 0.71
CA TYR A 193 -2.88 14.42 0.77
C TYR A 193 -4.30 14.72 1.25
N ASP A 194 -4.52 14.54 2.56
CA ASP A 194 -5.82 14.81 3.18
C ASP A 194 -5.83 16.20 3.82
N THR A 195 -6.84 16.99 3.46
CA THR A 195 -7.12 18.30 4.06
C THR A 195 -8.46 18.34 4.78
N GLY A 196 -9.23 17.26 4.77
CA GLY A 196 -10.63 17.29 5.18
C GLY A 196 -11.13 16.13 6.03
N GLY A 197 -10.25 15.27 6.53
CA GLY A 197 -10.68 14.15 7.39
C GLY A 197 -10.92 12.83 6.68
N MET A 198 -10.54 12.69 5.39
CA MET A 198 -10.67 11.44 4.64
C MET A 198 -9.94 10.28 5.34
N ARG A 199 -8.75 10.52 5.90
CA ARG A 199 -8.00 9.51 6.66
C ARG A 199 -8.75 9.05 7.90
N SER A 200 -9.43 9.95 8.61
CA SER A 200 -10.27 9.60 9.76
C SER A 200 -11.48 8.76 9.34
N ASP A 201 -12.09 9.06 8.20
CA ASP A 201 -13.20 8.28 7.66
C ASP A 201 -12.73 6.89 7.22
N GLU A 202 -11.56 6.78 6.59
CA GLU A 202 -10.92 5.51 6.24
C GLU A 202 -10.65 4.65 7.48
N MET A 203 -10.10 5.25 8.54
CA MET A 203 -9.82 4.56 9.80
C MET A 203 -11.09 4.11 10.52
N ARG A 204 -12.14 4.96 10.53
CA ARG A 204 -13.45 4.60 11.12
C ARG A 204 -14.07 3.43 10.38
N PHE A 205 -14.12 3.51 9.06
CA PHE A 205 -14.65 2.45 8.20
C PHE A 205 -13.90 1.12 8.41
N LEU A 206 -12.58 1.17 8.42
CA LEU A 206 -11.75 -0.01 8.69
C LEU A 206 -12.04 -0.56 10.10
N GLY A 207 -12.11 0.28 11.12
CA GLY A 207 -12.44 -0.12 12.48
C GLY A 207 -13.79 -0.82 12.58
N GLU A 208 -14.80 -0.34 11.87
CA GLU A 208 -16.12 -0.97 11.81
C GLU A 208 -16.05 -2.37 11.19
N LEU A 209 -15.36 -2.51 10.05
CA LEU A 209 -15.16 -3.80 9.40
C LEU A 209 -14.43 -4.80 10.30
N LEU A 210 -13.34 -4.38 10.92
CA LEU A 210 -12.50 -5.24 11.76
C LEU A 210 -13.23 -5.66 13.05
N ARG A 211 -13.96 -4.74 13.68
CA ARG A 211 -14.80 -5.08 14.84
C ARG A 211 -15.89 -6.08 14.48
N ALA A 212 -16.55 -5.88 13.32
CA ALA A 212 -17.55 -6.82 12.84
C ALA A 212 -16.98 -8.22 12.55
N ALA A 213 -15.74 -8.30 12.04
CA ALA A 213 -15.02 -9.55 11.86
C ALA A 213 -14.68 -10.20 13.21
N SER A 214 -14.13 -9.42 14.15
CA SER A 214 -13.76 -9.88 15.49
C SER A 214 -14.95 -10.43 16.28
N LEU A 215 -16.14 -9.80 16.18
CA LEU A 215 -17.37 -10.31 16.81
C LEU A 215 -17.81 -11.66 16.26
N ARG A 216 -17.38 -12.04 15.06
CA ARG A 216 -17.59 -13.37 14.48
C ARG A 216 -16.46 -14.36 14.78
N GLY A 217 -15.51 -13.98 15.63
CA GLY A 217 -14.34 -14.79 15.94
C GLY A 217 -13.25 -14.80 14.85
N VAL A 218 -13.36 -13.93 13.84
CA VAL A 218 -12.39 -13.84 12.76
C VAL A 218 -11.20 -12.96 13.19
N ARG A 219 -10.01 -13.54 13.17
CA ARG A 219 -8.76 -12.83 13.40
C ARG A 219 -8.41 -12.00 12.17
N SER A 220 -7.75 -10.85 12.36
CA SER A 220 -7.40 -9.98 11.24
C SER A 220 -6.00 -9.41 11.33
N VAL A 221 -5.35 -9.31 10.18
CA VAL A 221 -4.09 -8.60 9.97
C VAL A 221 -4.28 -7.67 8.78
N THR A 222 -4.12 -6.37 8.99
CA THR A 222 -4.13 -5.37 7.91
C THR A 222 -2.76 -4.73 7.84
N GLY A 223 -2.14 -4.75 6.67
CA GLY A 223 -0.88 -4.07 6.39
C GLY A 223 -1.02 -3.16 5.17
N GLY A 224 -0.10 -2.21 5.03
CA GLY A 224 -0.06 -1.33 3.87
C GLY A 224 0.68 -0.03 4.14
N ASP A 225 0.58 0.85 3.16
CA ASP A 225 0.95 2.26 3.27
C ASP A 225 -0.26 3.05 3.80
N TRP A 226 -0.17 3.44 5.06
CA TRP A 226 -1.25 4.15 5.74
C TRP A 226 -1.23 5.66 5.48
N ASN A 227 -0.12 6.17 4.96
CA ASN A 227 0.10 7.62 4.83
C ASN A 227 -0.15 8.39 6.15
N GLN A 228 0.01 7.70 7.26
CA GLN A 228 -0.17 8.17 8.63
C GLN A 228 0.95 7.61 9.50
N TYR A 229 1.23 8.29 10.60
CA TYR A 229 2.10 7.74 11.65
C TYR A 229 1.36 6.68 12.46
N PRO A 230 1.98 5.55 12.81
CA PRO A 230 1.39 4.63 13.78
C PRO A 230 1.30 5.29 15.16
N PRO A 231 0.35 4.88 16.01
CA PRO A 231 0.25 5.40 17.36
C PRO A 231 1.54 5.18 18.16
N GLY A 232 1.99 6.22 18.85
CA GLY A 232 3.22 6.19 19.65
C GLY A 232 4.52 6.46 18.86
N TYR A 233 4.43 6.69 17.54
CA TYR A 233 5.57 7.22 16.79
C TYR A 233 5.74 8.71 17.05
N GLU A 234 6.97 9.14 17.31
CA GLU A 234 7.33 10.54 17.54
C GLU A 234 8.14 11.05 16.35
N PRO A 235 7.51 11.81 15.42
CA PRO A 235 8.22 12.34 14.27
C PRO A 235 9.24 13.42 14.69
N SER A 236 10.35 13.49 13.97
CA SER A 236 11.38 14.51 14.15
C SER A 236 10.89 15.90 13.68
N GLU A 237 11.57 16.96 14.12
CA GLU A 237 11.29 18.32 13.64
C GLU A 237 11.46 18.44 12.12
N GLU A 238 12.39 17.71 11.54
CA GLU A 238 12.61 17.67 10.08
C GLU A 238 11.41 17.08 9.35
N GLU A 239 10.83 15.97 9.83
CA GLU A 239 9.62 15.37 9.26
C GLU A 239 8.43 16.33 9.35
N LEU A 240 8.24 16.97 10.51
CA LEU A 240 7.13 17.92 10.75
C LEU A 240 7.26 19.21 9.93
N SER A 241 8.47 19.58 9.51
CA SER A 241 8.73 20.79 8.73
C SER A 241 8.54 20.59 7.22
N ASN A 242 8.22 19.37 6.75
CA ASN A 242 8.03 19.12 5.34
C ASN A 242 6.83 19.90 4.80
N ARG A 243 7.02 20.56 3.63
CA ARG A 243 6.00 21.46 3.04
C ARG A 243 5.00 20.76 2.13
N PHE A 244 5.28 19.54 1.72
CA PHE A 244 4.49 18.84 0.71
C PHE A 244 3.64 17.75 1.33
N PHE A 245 4.21 17.01 2.27
CA PHE A 245 3.52 15.91 2.93
C PHE A 245 3.97 15.77 4.38
N VAL A 246 3.03 15.86 5.31
CA VAL A 246 3.24 15.53 6.73
C VAL A 246 2.17 14.52 7.12
N PRO A 247 2.54 13.28 7.42
CA PRO A 247 1.61 12.30 7.94
C PRO A 247 0.98 12.80 9.25
N GLN A 248 -0.25 12.40 9.52
CA GLN A 248 -0.91 12.61 10.81
C GLN A 248 -0.88 11.29 11.58
N ALA A 249 -0.83 11.35 12.91
CA ALA A 249 -0.93 10.15 13.71
C ALA A 249 -2.32 9.49 13.53
N VAL A 250 -2.34 8.16 13.50
CA VAL A 250 -3.60 7.41 13.52
C VAL A 250 -4.30 7.68 14.85
N ASP A 251 -5.57 8.06 14.78
CA ASP A 251 -6.46 8.06 15.93
C ASP A 251 -6.93 6.62 16.22
N SER A 252 -6.28 5.96 17.17
CA SER A 252 -6.58 4.59 17.56
C SER A 252 -7.98 4.41 18.14
N SER A 253 -8.63 5.48 18.61
CA SER A 253 -10.00 5.43 19.12
C SER A 253 -11.01 5.07 18.02
N LEU A 254 -10.73 5.39 16.76
CA LEU A 254 -11.55 5.04 15.61
C LEU A 254 -11.55 3.53 15.31
N ILE A 255 -10.46 2.85 15.67
CA ILE A 255 -10.35 1.39 15.55
C ILE A 255 -11.04 0.69 16.72
N GLY A 256 -10.84 1.20 17.92
CA GLY A 256 -11.41 0.64 19.15
C GLY A 256 -10.50 -0.39 19.84
N PRO A 257 -10.93 -0.94 20.97
CA PRO A 257 -10.16 -1.88 21.77
C PRO A 257 -9.98 -3.25 21.09
N GLY A 258 -8.99 -4.01 21.55
CA GLY A 258 -8.73 -5.37 21.05
C GLY A 258 -7.88 -5.42 19.78
N PHE A 259 -7.35 -4.30 19.36
CA PHE A 259 -6.43 -4.19 18.21
C PHE A 259 -5.11 -3.59 18.64
N ARG A 260 -4.04 -3.95 17.93
CA ARG A 260 -2.70 -3.39 18.16
C ARG A 260 -1.99 -3.08 16.86
N PHE A 261 -1.15 -2.08 16.90
CA PHE A 261 -0.28 -1.71 15.79
C PHE A 261 1.09 -2.39 15.94
N ALA A 262 1.68 -2.81 14.83
CA ALA A 262 3.01 -3.38 14.78
C ALA A 262 3.83 -2.69 13.69
N TYR A 263 4.96 -2.10 14.06
CA TYR A 263 5.89 -1.39 13.20
C TYR A 263 7.31 -1.49 13.75
N ASP A 264 8.30 -1.19 12.93
CA ASP A 264 9.71 -1.08 13.35
C ASP A 264 10.03 0.40 13.64
N PRO A 265 10.17 0.81 14.92
CA PRO A 265 10.44 2.20 15.24
C PRO A 265 11.89 2.63 14.94
N ALA A 266 12.78 1.67 14.64
CA ALA A 266 14.18 1.94 14.43
C ALA A 266 14.52 2.37 13.00
N ARG A 267 13.61 2.15 12.04
CA ARG A 267 13.89 2.38 10.62
C ARG A 267 12.72 3.04 9.90
N PRO A 268 12.98 4.06 9.07
CA PRO A 268 11.97 4.66 8.23
C PRO A 268 11.50 3.68 7.15
N THR A 269 10.27 3.85 6.68
CA THR A 269 9.72 3.08 5.58
C THR A 269 9.52 3.90 4.31
N LEU A 270 9.47 5.24 4.41
CA LEU A 270 9.24 6.16 3.31
C LEU A 270 10.36 7.20 3.25
N ARG A 271 10.83 7.55 2.06
CA ARG A 271 11.60 8.77 1.80
C ARG A 271 10.76 9.81 1.06
N TYR A 272 10.96 11.08 1.37
CA TYR A 272 10.33 12.14 0.60
C TYR A 272 10.92 12.24 -0.82
N LEU A 273 10.10 12.74 -1.75
CA LEU A 273 10.42 12.78 -3.18
C LEU A 273 10.74 14.21 -3.70
N ASP A 274 11.07 15.13 -2.80
CA ASP A 274 11.50 16.48 -3.14
C ASP A 274 12.86 16.50 -3.87
N ARG A 275 13.67 15.46 -3.68
CA ARG A 275 14.98 15.24 -4.32
C ARG A 275 15.33 13.75 -4.40
N PRO A 276 16.28 13.34 -5.27
CA PRO A 276 16.78 11.97 -5.29
C PRO A 276 17.43 11.55 -3.97
N TYR A 277 17.27 10.30 -3.59
CA TYR A 277 17.91 9.72 -2.38
C TYR A 277 19.41 9.52 -2.56
N VAL A 278 19.81 9.05 -3.75
CA VAL A 278 21.23 9.03 -4.13
C VAL A 278 21.58 10.38 -4.71
N PRO A 279 22.47 11.17 -4.05
CA PRO A 279 22.82 12.48 -4.51
C PRO A 279 23.42 12.44 -5.93
N SER A 280 22.87 13.22 -6.84
CA SER A 280 23.39 13.35 -8.21
C SER A 280 24.66 14.24 -8.30
N ARG A 281 24.96 14.97 -7.21
CA ARG A 281 26.12 15.87 -7.11
C ARG A 281 26.69 15.81 -5.69
N ALA A 282 28.01 16.00 -5.57
CA ALA A 282 28.66 16.15 -4.27
C ALA A 282 28.07 17.33 -3.48
N GLY A 283 27.84 17.11 -2.17
CA GLY A 283 27.24 18.11 -1.27
C GLY A 283 25.72 18.24 -1.32
N MET A 284 25.02 17.42 -2.11
CA MET A 284 23.56 17.34 -2.04
C MET A 284 23.12 16.50 -0.85
N GLU A 285 22.23 17.06 -0.03
CA GLU A 285 21.64 16.36 1.09
C GLU A 285 20.63 15.30 0.61
N ARG A 286 20.50 14.23 1.37
CA ARG A 286 19.43 13.24 1.16
C ARG A 286 18.08 13.84 1.54
N PRO A 287 16.98 13.37 0.93
CA PRO A 287 15.65 13.73 1.41
C PRO A 287 15.40 13.17 2.80
N THR A 288 14.54 13.84 3.55
CA THR A 288 14.01 13.35 4.82
C THR A 288 13.35 11.99 4.63
N THR A 289 13.42 11.15 5.63
CA THR A 289 12.74 9.85 5.67
C THR A 289 11.76 9.81 6.82
N THR A 290 10.71 8.99 6.70
CA THR A 290 9.65 8.87 7.70
C THR A 290 9.07 7.46 7.73
N LEU A 291 8.07 7.22 8.59
CA LEU A 291 7.43 5.92 8.76
C LEU A 291 5.92 6.02 8.48
N THR A 292 5.44 5.31 7.46
CA THR A 292 4.02 5.28 7.07
C THR A 292 3.50 3.86 6.82
N ASP A 293 4.39 2.86 6.80
CA ASP A 293 4.05 1.47 6.53
C ASP A 293 4.11 0.65 7.81
N PHE A 294 2.99 0.01 8.15
CA PHE A 294 2.86 -0.78 9.36
C PHE A 294 1.69 -1.75 9.29
N PHE A 295 1.45 -2.48 10.37
CA PHE A 295 0.39 -3.46 10.48
C PHE A 295 -0.56 -3.14 11.64
N LEU A 296 -1.83 -3.50 11.46
CA LEU A 296 -2.88 -3.50 12.46
C LEU A 296 -3.37 -4.95 12.63
N LEU A 297 -3.37 -5.44 13.87
CA LEU A 297 -3.70 -6.82 14.20
C LEU A 297 -4.83 -6.88 15.23
N SER A 298 -5.76 -7.82 15.08
CA SER A 298 -6.75 -8.15 16.11
C SER A 298 -6.14 -8.98 17.23
N GLY A 299 -6.88 -9.13 18.33
CA GLY A 299 -6.56 -10.08 19.40
C GLY A 299 -6.42 -11.52 18.89
N GLY A 300 -5.77 -12.37 19.70
CA GLY A 300 -5.51 -13.77 19.36
C GLY A 300 -4.36 -13.98 18.37
N ILE A 301 -3.58 -12.92 18.07
CA ILE A 301 -2.39 -12.98 17.23
C ILE A 301 -1.20 -12.44 18.03
N ARG A 302 -0.11 -13.19 18.10
CA ARG A 302 1.12 -12.76 18.73
C ARG A 302 2.16 -12.37 17.68
N VAL A 303 2.71 -11.16 17.77
CA VAL A 303 3.82 -10.71 16.95
C VAL A 303 5.11 -11.37 17.44
N LEU A 304 5.81 -12.04 16.54
CA LEU A 304 7.13 -12.63 16.78
C LEU A 304 8.25 -11.64 16.42
N SER A 305 8.10 -10.95 15.29
CA SER A 305 8.97 -9.85 14.87
C SER A 305 8.26 -8.95 13.88
N VAL A 306 8.65 -7.69 13.86
CA VAL A 306 8.35 -6.74 12.79
C VAL A 306 9.63 -5.97 12.50
N GLU A 307 10.00 -5.87 11.22
CA GLU A 307 11.24 -5.22 10.80
C GLU A 307 11.09 -4.56 9.43
N THR A 308 11.64 -3.38 9.28
CA THR A 308 11.81 -2.72 7.98
C THR A 308 13.09 -3.23 7.34
N LEU A 309 13.00 -3.79 6.14
CA LEU A 309 14.15 -4.31 5.40
C LEU A 309 14.87 -3.14 4.73
N PRO A 310 16.15 -2.84 5.12
CA PRO A 310 16.84 -1.64 4.66
C PRO A 310 17.38 -1.82 3.23
N LEU A 311 16.53 -1.63 2.24
CA LEU A 311 16.92 -1.70 0.83
C LEU A 311 17.53 -0.39 0.33
N GLY A 312 17.43 0.69 1.13
CA GLY A 312 17.94 2.02 0.79
C GLY A 312 17.15 2.69 -0.30
N PHE A 313 15.86 2.42 -0.35
CA PHE A 313 14.91 3.01 -1.31
C PHE A 313 15.31 2.82 -2.76
N ARG A 314 16.02 1.73 -3.07
CA ARG A 314 16.66 1.53 -4.37
C ARG A 314 15.67 1.41 -5.52
N SER A 315 14.59 0.65 -5.31
CA SER A 315 13.62 0.30 -6.36
C SER A 315 12.24 0.96 -6.15
N SER A 316 12.01 1.56 -4.98
CA SER A 316 10.80 2.30 -4.58
C SER A 316 11.20 3.42 -3.63
N ASP A 317 10.34 4.38 -3.43
CA ASP A 317 10.43 5.38 -2.36
C ASP A 317 10.03 4.83 -0.98
N HIS A 318 9.59 3.57 -0.94
CA HIS A 318 9.37 2.83 0.31
C HIS A 318 10.33 1.64 0.43
N ASP A 319 10.76 1.36 1.65
CA ASP A 319 11.40 0.11 2.05
C ASP A 319 10.36 -0.83 2.67
N PRO A 320 10.38 -2.14 2.36
CA PRO A 320 9.34 -3.08 2.78
C PRO A 320 9.41 -3.41 4.27
N VAL A 321 8.24 -3.67 4.86
CA VAL A 321 8.09 -4.13 6.25
C VAL A 321 7.72 -5.60 6.28
N LEU A 322 8.49 -6.41 7.01
CA LEU A 322 8.28 -7.83 7.21
C LEU A 322 7.74 -8.10 8.61
N LEU A 323 6.56 -8.68 8.69
CA LEU A 323 5.90 -9.10 9.91
C LEU A 323 5.95 -10.63 10.03
N ARG A 324 6.29 -11.14 11.22
CA ARG A 324 6.13 -12.55 11.59
C ARG A 324 5.19 -12.66 12.77
N ILE A 325 4.19 -13.52 12.64
CA ILE A 325 3.15 -13.74 13.65
C ILE A 325 2.97 -15.22 13.94
N THR A 326 2.34 -15.50 15.08
CA THR A 326 1.80 -16.80 15.44
C THR A 326 0.43 -16.63 16.09
N TRP A 327 -0.35 -17.69 16.10
CA TRP A 327 -1.68 -17.69 16.70
C TRP A 327 -1.56 -17.94 18.21
N GLU A 328 -2.26 -17.14 19.03
CA GLU A 328 -2.38 -17.39 20.46
C GLU A 328 -3.24 -18.65 20.66
N ARG A 329 -2.75 -19.58 21.47
CA ARG A 329 -3.52 -20.76 21.86
C ARG A 329 -4.53 -20.35 22.93
N GLU A 330 -5.71 -21.02 22.97
CA GLU A 330 -6.74 -20.72 23.97
C GLU A 330 -6.22 -20.81 25.42
N ALA A 331 -5.18 -21.60 25.69
CA ALA A 331 -4.55 -21.70 26.99
C ALA A 331 -3.78 -20.41 27.40
N ASP A 332 -3.28 -19.60 26.45
CA ASP A 332 -2.52 -18.38 26.72
C ASP A 332 -3.43 -17.17 26.95
N ALA A 333 -4.67 -17.21 26.47
CA ALA A 333 -5.66 -16.15 26.62
C ALA A 333 -6.28 -16.07 28.05
N ARG A 334 -5.98 -17.03 28.95
CA ARG A 334 -6.50 -17.10 30.31
C ARG A 334 -5.48 -16.70 31.40
N ARG A 335 -4.32 -16.21 31.02
CA ARG A 335 -3.30 -15.66 31.91
C ARG A 335 -3.21 -14.15 31.76
#